data_ccbbc499f0a8a824b1e66cdf8cafe087
#
_entry.id   ccbbc499f0a8a824b1e66cdf8cafe087
#
_cell.length_a   1.000
_cell.length_b   1.000
_cell.length_c   1.000
_cell.angle_alpha   90.00
_cell.angle_beta   90.00
_cell.angle_gamma   90.00
#
_symmetry.space_group_name_H-M   'P 1'
#
loop_
_entity.id
_entity.type
_entity.pdbx_description
1 polymer ?
#
loop_
_entity_poly.entity_id
_entity_poly.type
_entity_poly.pdbx_seq_one_letter_code
_entity_poly.pdbx_strand_id
1 'polypeptide(L)'
;MFRKRKPEPQARQAPKAAVKLTVAEKREISRILETARGDGKVHSAQDTLPFRQMYPDGLCKLDDHTWSKCIEFEDVNYQLAKPDDQTAIFEALCDMYNAHDASIGMQLSLVSRRMNREDFVKRIEIAAQGDHFDHIRELYTQMLRKQLERGNNGLIKTKYLTLTIEARDSKTARARFSRIVMDALNHFKVMGALAKELGGKEWLEMLHGILHPDGERFAFEWSWLAPSGLSVQDFIAPSSFRFGEARKFTMADKFCAVSFLQISAPEMDDRMLTELLDTDSGLLVSLHIRSMDQNEAIKTVKRKITDIDSMKIDAQKKAVREGFDMDIIPTDLATYAGEAKNILRDLQSRNERMFLMTFLVVNFADSKQKMENDLLRAASVAQKYNCSLVRLDFQQEDGFVSALPLGVNRIKIQRGLTTSAVAVFVPFTTQEIFHGGEALYYGLNATSGNMILADRKKLKTPNGMILGTPGSGKSFSAKRSIVGVFLNTKDDILICDPEAEYFPLVSRLEGQVIKISPTSTQYVNPM
;
A
#
# COMPACT_ATOMS: atom_id res chain seq x y z
N MET A 1 40.57 56.23 10.90
CA MET A 1 39.58 56.20 12.02
C MET A 1 38.24 55.67 11.50
N PHE A 2 38.02 54.36 11.53
CA PHE A 2 36.75 53.73 11.10
C PHE A 2 35.97 53.34 12.35
N ARG A 3 34.83 54.03 12.60
CA ARG A 3 33.88 53.69 13.66
C ARG A 3 33.05 52.49 13.20
N LYS A 4 33.18 51.37 13.91
CA LYS A 4 32.24 50.20 13.79
C LYS A 4 30.88 50.64 14.30
N ARG A 5 29.85 50.55 13.42
CA ARG A 5 28.45 50.61 13.80
C ARG A 5 28.08 49.36 14.60
N LYS A 6 27.48 49.53 15.77
CA LYS A 6 26.84 48.44 16.54
C LYS A 6 25.61 47.99 15.80
N PRO A 7 25.30 46.64 15.76
CA PRO A 7 24.05 46.17 15.21
C PRO A 7 22.87 46.58 16.09
N GLU A 8 21.80 47.04 15.46
CA GLU A 8 20.52 47.36 16.11
C GLU A 8 19.91 46.08 16.71
N PRO A 9 19.23 46.14 17.86
CA PRO A 9 18.58 44.99 18.46
C PRO A 9 17.36 44.60 17.62
N GLN A 10 17.39 43.35 17.12
CA GLN A 10 16.24 42.72 16.48
C GLN A 10 15.02 42.79 17.43
N ALA A 11 13.93 43.36 16.94
CA ALA A 11 12.66 43.38 17.64
C ALA A 11 12.23 41.96 18.02
N ARG A 12 12.13 41.70 19.33
CA ARG A 12 11.53 40.46 19.85
C ARG A 12 10.09 40.39 19.34
N GLN A 13 9.81 39.39 18.52
CA GLN A 13 8.45 39.05 18.16
C GLN A 13 7.65 38.81 19.45
N ALA A 14 6.52 39.51 19.58
CA ALA A 14 5.60 39.28 20.68
C ALA A 14 5.17 37.81 20.74
N PRO A 15 5.02 37.21 21.92
CA PRO A 15 4.58 35.84 22.04
C PRO A 15 3.20 35.70 21.39
N LYS A 16 3.06 34.76 20.44
CA LYS A 16 1.76 34.42 19.85
C LYS A 16 0.76 34.22 20.99
N ALA A 17 -0.38 34.88 20.94
CA ALA A 17 -1.44 34.77 21.93
C ALA A 17 -1.72 33.26 22.19
N ALA A 18 -1.65 32.85 23.45
CA ALA A 18 -1.93 31.51 23.85
C ALA A 18 -3.35 31.14 23.42
N VAL A 19 -3.49 30.16 22.54
CA VAL A 19 -4.78 29.62 22.12
C VAL A 19 -5.51 29.11 23.36
N LYS A 20 -6.65 29.75 23.70
CA LYS A 20 -7.46 29.32 24.83
C LYS A 20 -8.22 28.05 24.43
N LEU A 21 -7.75 26.93 24.95
CA LEU A 21 -8.40 25.64 24.75
C LEU A 21 -9.77 25.64 25.45
N THR A 22 -10.76 25.08 24.79
CA THR A 22 -12.10 24.82 25.35
C THR A 22 -12.03 23.75 26.46
N VAL A 23 -13.06 23.66 27.26
CA VAL A 23 -13.16 22.61 28.33
C VAL A 23 -13.16 21.21 27.71
N ALA A 24 -13.78 21.04 26.54
CA ALA A 24 -13.82 19.76 25.83
C ALA A 24 -12.42 19.36 25.33
N GLU A 25 -11.68 20.29 24.72
CA GLU A 25 -10.29 20.05 24.26
C GLU A 25 -9.34 19.73 25.41
N LYS A 26 -9.49 20.43 26.54
CA LYS A 26 -8.70 20.14 27.75
C LYS A 26 -8.97 18.75 28.30
N ARG A 27 -10.24 18.30 28.32
CA ARG A 27 -10.60 16.95 28.75
C ARG A 27 -10.04 15.88 27.81
N GLU A 28 -10.09 16.12 26.49
CA GLU A 28 -9.53 15.20 25.51
C GLU A 28 -8.00 15.12 25.61
N ILE A 29 -7.32 16.26 25.77
CA ILE A 29 -5.87 16.30 26.02
C ILE A 29 -5.52 15.56 27.31
N SER A 30 -6.27 15.76 28.39
CA SER A 30 -6.04 15.04 29.65
C SER A 30 -6.20 13.53 29.45
N ARG A 31 -7.23 13.09 28.72
CA ARG A 31 -7.46 11.67 28.42
C ARG A 31 -6.33 11.08 27.59
N ILE A 32 -5.86 11.79 26.55
CA ILE A 32 -4.72 11.35 25.74
C ILE A 32 -3.46 11.25 26.58
N LEU A 33 -3.21 12.23 27.48
CA LEU A 33 -2.05 12.21 28.37
C LEU A 33 -2.13 11.09 29.42
N GLU A 34 -3.32 10.78 29.92
CA GLU A 34 -3.54 9.63 30.82
C GLU A 34 -3.27 8.30 30.09
N THR A 35 -3.77 8.15 28.87
CA THR A 35 -3.50 6.96 28.03
C THR A 35 -2.00 6.84 27.73
N ALA A 36 -1.34 7.95 27.39
CA ALA A 36 0.09 7.96 27.08
C ALA A 36 1.00 7.69 28.32
N ARG A 37 0.51 7.99 29.52
CA ARG A 37 1.21 7.65 30.79
C ARG A 37 1.09 6.16 31.13
N GLY A 38 0.15 5.45 30.51
CA GLY A 38 -0.20 4.07 30.81
C GLY A 38 -0.84 3.92 32.21
N ASP A 39 -1.40 2.78 32.46
CA ASP A 39 -2.01 2.43 33.74
C ASP A 39 -0.97 1.95 34.79
N GLY A 40 0.32 2.03 34.47
CA GLY A 40 1.42 1.54 35.29
C GLY A 40 1.55 0.02 35.31
N LYS A 41 0.72 -0.71 34.57
CA LYS A 41 0.81 -2.16 34.42
C LYS A 41 1.78 -2.52 33.33
N VAL A 42 2.50 -3.61 33.53
CA VAL A 42 3.34 -4.18 32.47
C VAL A 42 2.42 -4.95 31.53
N HIS A 43 2.29 -4.43 30.29
CA HIS A 43 1.58 -5.12 29.22
C HIS A 43 2.56 -5.97 28.42
N SER A 44 2.12 -7.16 28.00
CA SER A 44 2.89 -7.98 27.08
C SER A 44 2.80 -7.41 25.65
N ALA A 45 3.73 -7.79 24.77
CA ALA A 45 3.66 -7.38 23.37
C ALA A 45 2.38 -7.90 22.70
N GLN A 46 1.88 -9.05 23.11
CA GLN A 46 0.63 -9.66 22.64
C GLN A 46 -0.59 -8.78 22.96
N ASP A 47 -0.62 -8.12 24.12
CA ASP A 47 -1.73 -7.26 24.55
C ASP A 47 -1.88 -6.01 23.65
N THR A 48 -0.83 -5.62 22.95
CA THR A 48 -0.86 -4.51 21.98
C THR A 48 -1.63 -4.87 20.71
N LEU A 49 -1.72 -6.17 20.38
CA LEU A 49 -2.39 -6.61 19.15
C LEU A 49 -3.92 -6.57 19.31
N PRO A 50 -4.65 -5.79 18.47
CA PRO A 50 -6.04 -5.43 18.70
C PRO A 50 -7.04 -6.49 18.19
N PHE A 51 -6.78 -7.77 18.42
CA PHE A 51 -7.74 -8.83 18.10
C PHE A 51 -7.74 -9.92 19.18
N ARG A 52 -8.88 -10.56 19.36
CA ARG A 52 -9.05 -11.61 20.39
C ARG A 52 -8.83 -13.00 19.84
N GLN A 53 -9.23 -13.23 18.58
CA GLN A 53 -9.16 -14.57 17.99
C GLN A 53 -9.08 -14.50 16.48
N MET A 54 -8.23 -15.33 15.90
CA MET A 54 -8.15 -15.61 14.47
C MET A 54 -8.64 -17.05 14.23
N TYR A 55 -9.49 -17.22 13.23
CA TYR A 55 -9.99 -18.54 12.83
C TYR A 55 -9.27 -19.04 11.58
N PRO A 56 -9.21 -20.37 11.35
CA PRO A 56 -8.55 -20.93 10.17
C PRO A 56 -9.09 -20.44 8.83
N ASP A 57 -10.38 -20.11 8.77
CA ASP A 57 -11.06 -19.56 7.59
C ASP A 57 -10.84 -18.05 7.38
N GLY A 58 -9.89 -17.45 8.09
CA GLY A 58 -9.59 -16.03 7.96
C GLY A 58 -10.64 -15.09 8.58
N LEU A 59 -11.57 -15.60 9.39
CA LEU A 59 -12.41 -14.75 10.21
C LEU A 59 -11.63 -14.28 11.43
N CYS A 60 -11.54 -12.97 11.65
CA CYS A 60 -10.90 -12.37 12.80
C CYS A 60 -11.93 -11.74 13.73
N LYS A 61 -11.88 -12.11 15.01
CA LYS A 61 -12.68 -11.49 16.07
C LYS A 61 -11.87 -10.38 16.74
N LEU A 62 -12.29 -9.13 16.56
CA LEU A 62 -11.64 -7.96 17.14
C LEU A 62 -12.08 -7.73 18.59
N ASP A 63 -13.39 -7.64 18.80
CA ASP A 63 -14.01 -7.51 20.12
C ASP A 63 -15.27 -8.39 20.22
N ASP A 64 -16.18 -8.09 21.16
CA ASP A 64 -17.36 -8.93 21.38
C ASP A 64 -18.33 -8.94 20.20
N HIS A 65 -18.37 -7.86 19.41
CA HIS A 65 -19.34 -7.67 18.35
C HIS A 65 -18.70 -7.36 16.99
N THR A 66 -17.43 -7.04 16.94
CA THR A 66 -16.73 -6.61 15.73
C THR A 66 -15.88 -7.73 15.15
N TRP A 67 -16.05 -7.94 13.86
CA TRP A 67 -15.40 -9.00 13.08
C TRP A 67 -14.78 -8.41 11.83
N SER A 68 -13.68 -8.99 11.39
CA SER A 68 -13.03 -8.58 10.14
C SER A 68 -12.60 -9.77 9.28
N LYS A 69 -12.45 -9.49 7.98
CA LYS A 69 -11.84 -10.36 6.96
C LYS A 69 -10.93 -9.56 6.06
N CYS A 70 -9.89 -10.20 5.57
CA CYS A 70 -8.85 -9.57 4.76
C CYS A 70 -8.78 -10.19 3.36
N ILE A 71 -8.64 -9.35 2.36
CA ILE A 71 -8.45 -9.70 0.95
C ILE A 71 -7.08 -9.16 0.54
N GLU A 72 -6.22 -10.01 0.01
CA GLU A 72 -5.01 -9.61 -0.70
C GLU A 72 -5.32 -9.37 -2.16
N PHE A 73 -4.79 -8.29 -2.75
CA PHE A 73 -4.97 -8.01 -4.17
C PHE A 73 -3.67 -7.57 -4.83
N GLU A 74 -3.56 -7.90 -6.11
CA GLU A 74 -2.40 -7.59 -6.93
C GLU A 74 -2.51 -6.21 -7.59
N ASP A 75 -1.41 -5.75 -8.15
CA ASP A 75 -1.34 -4.49 -8.87
C ASP A 75 -1.95 -4.60 -10.28
N VAL A 76 -2.48 -3.48 -10.74
CA VAL A 76 -2.87 -3.27 -12.13
C VAL A 76 -1.95 -2.20 -12.70
N ASN A 77 -1.63 -2.29 -13.98
CA ASN A 77 -0.73 -1.34 -14.63
C ASN A 77 -1.45 0.00 -14.91
N TYR A 78 -1.92 0.66 -13.82
CA TYR A 78 -2.70 1.90 -13.89
C TYR A 78 -1.89 3.06 -14.46
N GLN A 79 -0.66 3.25 -13.99
CA GLN A 79 0.18 4.40 -14.36
C GLN A 79 0.55 4.46 -15.86
N LEU A 80 0.62 3.30 -16.52
CA LEU A 80 0.97 3.18 -17.93
C LEU A 80 -0.24 2.87 -18.84
N ALA A 81 -1.44 2.79 -18.25
CA ALA A 81 -2.67 2.55 -18.99
C ALA A 81 -3.06 3.78 -19.84
N LYS A 82 -3.86 3.55 -20.87
CA LYS A 82 -4.44 4.63 -21.65
C LYS A 82 -5.43 5.44 -20.79
N PRO A 83 -5.66 6.73 -21.11
CA PRO A 83 -6.59 7.55 -20.33
C PRO A 83 -7.98 6.95 -20.16
N ASP A 84 -8.52 6.30 -21.19
CA ASP A 84 -9.83 5.64 -21.13
C ASP A 84 -9.82 4.45 -20.14
N ASP A 85 -8.74 3.65 -20.14
CA ASP A 85 -8.58 2.52 -19.23
C ASP A 85 -8.36 3.02 -17.79
N GLN A 86 -7.61 4.11 -17.59
CA GLN A 86 -7.44 4.76 -16.28
C GLN A 86 -8.79 5.23 -15.73
N THR A 87 -9.60 5.88 -16.57
CA THR A 87 -10.94 6.33 -16.20
C THR A 87 -11.84 5.15 -15.82
N ALA A 88 -11.81 4.06 -16.59
CA ALA A 88 -12.60 2.87 -16.29
C ALA A 88 -12.21 2.21 -14.95
N ILE A 89 -10.90 2.14 -14.65
CA ILE A 89 -10.40 1.62 -13.37
C ILE A 89 -10.82 2.55 -12.22
N PHE A 90 -10.72 3.86 -12.41
CA PHE A 90 -11.13 4.85 -11.42
C PHE A 90 -12.63 4.79 -11.11
N GLU A 91 -13.48 4.70 -12.14
CA GLU A 91 -14.93 4.54 -12.00
C GLU A 91 -15.28 3.23 -11.26
N ALA A 92 -14.63 2.12 -11.63
CA ALA A 92 -14.83 0.84 -10.95
C ALA A 92 -14.39 0.89 -9.46
N LEU A 93 -13.36 1.67 -9.13
CA LEU A 93 -12.95 1.91 -7.74
C LEU A 93 -14.00 2.74 -6.98
N CYS A 94 -14.56 3.77 -7.62
CA CYS A 94 -15.69 4.54 -7.06
C CYS A 94 -16.90 3.64 -6.79
N ASP A 95 -17.24 2.77 -7.72
CA ASP A 95 -18.35 1.81 -7.57
C ASP A 95 -18.08 0.83 -6.43
N MET A 96 -16.86 0.35 -6.26
CA MET A 96 -16.48 -0.51 -5.13
C MET A 96 -16.70 0.20 -3.79
N TYR A 97 -16.30 1.46 -3.64
CA TYR A 97 -16.55 2.21 -2.42
C TYR A 97 -18.04 2.45 -2.20
N ASN A 98 -18.78 2.80 -3.25
CA ASN A 98 -20.23 3.03 -3.18
C ASN A 98 -21.07 1.76 -2.93
N ALA A 99 -20.54 0.57 -3.20
CA ALA A 99 -21.21 -0.70 -2.92
C ALA A 99 -21.39 -0.97 -1.41
N HIS A 100 -20.57 -0.33 -0.57
CA HIS A 100 -20.54 -0.58 0.87
C HIS A 100 -21.29 0.51 1.65
N ASP A 101 -22.20 0.10 2.53
CA ASP A 101 -22.94 1.01 3.41
C ASP A 101 -22.16 1.37 4.69
N ALA A 102 -22.74 2.25 5.52
CA ALA A 102 -22.13 2.71 6.76
C ALA A 102 -21.88 1.61 7.81
N SER A 103 -22.49 0.42 7.66
CA SER A 103 -22.31 -0.73 8.57
C SER A 103 -21.04 -1.52 8.26
N ILE A 104 -20.36 -1.22 7.14
CA ILE A 104 -19.15 -1.89 6.69
C ILE A 104 -17.98 -0.90 6.79
N GLY A 105 -17.00 -1.23 7.62
CA GLY A 105 -15.72 -0.52 7.64
C GLY A 105 -14.78 -1.10 6.59
N MET A 106 -14.06 -0.24 5.90
CA MET A 106 -13.03 -0.61 4.95
C MET A 106 -11.67 -0.07 5.42
N GLN A 107 -10.65 -0.88 5.35
CA GLN A 107 -9.28 -0.46 5.55
C GLN A 107 -8.43 -0.93 4.37
N LEU A 108 -7.91 0.01 3.61
CA LEU A 108 -6.94 -0.25 2.57
C LEU A 108 -5.54 -0.15 3.18
N SER A 109 -4.76 -1.22 3.10
CA SER A 109 -3.41 -1.29 3.64
C SER A 109 -2.40 -1.63 2.56
N LEU A 110 -1.35 -0.81 2.46
CA LEU A 110 -0.27 -0.98 1.49
C LEU A 110 1.03 -1.11 2.28
N VAL A 111 1.67 -2.24 2.14
CA VAL A 111 2.88 -2.58 2.86
C VAL A 111 4.06 -2.58 1.89
N SER A 112 5.04 -1.72 2.12
CA SER A 112 6.33 -1.76 1.45
C SER A 112 7.36 -2.27 2.45
N ARG A 113 7.91 -3.45 2.21
CA ARG A 113 8.91 -4.07 3.08
C ARG A 113 10.09 -4.60 2.30
N ARG A 114 11.26 -4.60 2.92
CA ARG A 114 12.41 -5.28 2.33
C ARG A 114 12.24 -6.80 2.48
N MET A 115 12.41 -7.51 1.36
CA MET A 115 12.53 -8.97 1.41
C MET A 115 13.86 -9.35 2.04
N ASN A 116 13.90 -10.46 2.76
CA ASN A 116 15.16 -11.06 3.16
C ASN A 116 15.97 -11.43 1.91
N ARG A 117 17.20 -10.90 1.84
CA ARG A 117 18.10 -11.12 0.69
C ARG A 117 18.36 -12.61 0.42
N GLU A 118 18.41 -13.43 1.46
CA GLU A 118 18.63 -14.87 1.32
C GLU A 118 17.45 -15.57 0.65
N ASP A 119 16.21 -15.21 1.02
CA ASP A 119 15.01 -15.79 0.40
C ASP A 119 14.85 -15.33 -1.04
N PHE A 120 15.26 -14.09 -1.35
CA PHE A 120 15.26 -13.58 -2.71
C PHE A 120 16.29 -14.34 -3.57
N VAL A 121 17.52 -14.50 -3.06
CA VAL A 121 18.58 -15.24 -3.75
C VAL A 121 18.16 -16.69 -4.02
N LYS A 122 17.53 -17.37 -3.05
CA LYS A 122 16.98 -18.73 -3.25
C LYS A 122 15.93 -18.81 -4.35
N ARG A 123 15.14 -17.76 -4.55
CA ARG A 123 14.11 -17.75 -5.61
C ARG A 123 14.65 -17.56 -7.02
N ILE A 124 15.83 -16.93 -7.16
CA ILE A 124 16.49 -16.72 -8.45
C ILE A 124 17.57 -17.79 -8.74
N GLU A 125 17.87 -18.63 -7.78
CA GLU A 125 18.87 -19.68 -7.90
C GLU A 125 18.34 -20.85 -8.74
N ILE A 126 19.06 -21.20 -9.81
CA ILE A 126 18.73 -22.34 -10.63
C ILE A 126 19.39 -23.56 -10.00
N ALA A 127 18.57 -24.53 -9.60
CA ALA A 127 19.06 -25.74 -8.96
C ALA A 127 19.91 -26.58 -9.92
N ALA A 128 21.00 -27.16 -9.42
CA ALA A 128 21.78 -28.13 -10.15
C ALA A 128 20.94 -29.39 -10.47
N GLN A 129 21.06 -29.90 -11.69
CA GLN A 129 20.32 -31.08 -12.16
C GLN A 129 21.19 -32.35 -12.25
N GLY A 130 22.50 -32.23 -11.97
CA GLY A 130 23.46 -33.33 -12.01
C GLY A 130 23.96 -33.66 -13.43
N ASP A 131 23.77 -32.75 -14.38
CA ASP A 131 24.24 -32.88 -15.75
C ASP A 131 25.47 -31.95 -16.02
N HIS A 132 26.07 -32.07 -17.19
CA HIS A 132 27.26 -31.27 -17.55
C HIS A 132 26.95 -29.79 -17.81
N PHE A 133 25.67 -29.36 -17.79
CA PHE A 133 25.25 -27.97 -17.90
C PHE A 133 25.19 -27.23 -16.55
N ASP A 134 25.45 -27.90 -15.44
CA ASP A 134 25.38 -27.28 -14.11
C ASP A 134 26.33 -26.08 -13.96
N HIS A 135 27.48 -26.11 -14.63
CA HIS A 135 28.38 -24.94 -14.65
C HIS A 135 27.74 -23.73 -15.34
N ILE A 136 26.89 -23.94 -16.35
CA ILE A 136 26.15 -22.85 -17.02
C ILE A 136 25.04 -22.34 -16.11
N ARG A 137 24.34 -23.21 -15.36
CA ARG A 137 23.34 -22.83 -14.36
C ARG A 137 23.95 -21.94 -13.28
N GLU A 138 25.13 -22.29 -12.81
CA GLU A 138 25.88 -21.48 -11.84
C GLU A 138 26.25 -20.10 -12.40
N LEU A 139 26.83 -20.06 -13.61
CA LEU A 139 27.17 -18.78 -14.27
C LEU A 139 25.91 -17.90 -14.50
N TYR A 140 24.80 -18.50 -14.89
CA TYR A 140 23.54 -17.78 -15.08
C TYR A 140 22.99 -17.26 -13.74
N THR A 141 23.04 -18.05 -12.68
CA THR A 141 22.69 -17.65 -11.32
C THR A 141 23.58 -16.49 -10.84
N GLN A 142 24.89 -16.55 -11.10
CA GLN A 142 25.79 -15.43 -10.78
C GLN A 142 25.44 -14.15 -11.55
N MET A 143 25.06 -14.27 -12.82
CA MET A 143 24.57 -13.13 -13.60
C MET A 143 23.28 -12.55 -12.98
N LEU A 144 22.33 -13.39 -12.57
CA LEU A 144 21.10 -12.94 -11.90
C LEU A 144 21.41 -12.23 -10.57
N ARG A 145 22.35 -12.76 -9.76
CA ARG A 145 22.80 -12.11 -8.52
C ARG A 145 23.40 -10.72 -8.77
N LYS A 146 24.21 -10.56 -9.84
CA LYS A 146 24.73 -9.23 -10.24
C LYS A 146 23.64 -8.26 -10.70
N GLN A 147 22.61 -8.76 -11.39
CA GLN A 147 21.46 -7.91 -11.76
C GLN A 147 20.64 -7.51 -10.53
N LEU A 148 20.52 -8.42 -9.55
CA LEU A 148 19.91 -8.13 -8.27
C LEU A 148 20.61 -6.97 -7.54
N GLU A 149 21.95 -6.90 -7.60
CA GLU A 149 22.73 -5.82 -6.98
C GLU A 149 22.58 -4.46 -7.68
N ARG A 150 22.19 -4.46 -8.96
CA ARG A 150 21.98 -3.23 -9.75
C ARG A 150 20.62 -2.59 -9.56
N GLY A 151 19.61 -3.37 -9.16
CA GLY A 151 18.25 -2.89 -8.98
C GLY A 151 17.96 -2.47 -7.54
N ASN A 152 16.84 -1.77 -7.33
CA ASN A 152 16.29 -1.47 -6.00
C ASN A 152 15.70 -2.73 -5.33
N ASN A 153 16.28 -3.85 -5.60
CA ASN A 153 15.75 -5.17 -5.31
C ASN A 153 15.63 -5.38 -3.81
N GLY A 154 14.44 -5.67 -3.40
CA GLY A 154 14.13 -6.01 -2.03
C GLY A 154 12.92 -5.31 -1.44
N LEU A 155 12.35 -4.32 -2.11
CA LEU A 155 11.07 -3.76 -1.69
C LEU A 155 9.93 -4.52 -2.38
N ILE A 156 9.20 -5.30 -1.59
CA ILE A 156 7.95 -5.92 -2.01
C ILE A 156 6.82 -5.04 -1.54
N LYS A 157 5.93 -4.72 -2.46
CA LYS A 157 4.68 -4.01 -2.18
C LYS A 157 3.55 -5.02 -2.16
N THR A 158 2.91 -5.17 -1.02
CA THR A 158 1.70 -5.99 -0.86
C THR A 158 0.52 -5.12 -0.47
N LYS A 159 -0.66 -5.49 -0.92
CA LYS A 159 -1.87 -4.66 -0.81
C LYS A 159 -3.02 -5.49 -0.27
N TYR A 160 -3.73 -4.91 0.69
CA TYR A 160 -4.78 -5.59 1.42
C TYR A 160 -6.01 -4.69 1.56
N LEU A 161 -7.17 -5.27 1.41
CA LEU A 161 -8.45 -4.68 1.78
C LEU A 161 -9.01 -5.47 2.97
N THR A 162 -9.06 -4.83 4.13
CA THR A 162 -9.70 -5.40 5.32
C THR A 162 -11.11 -4.84 5.46
N LEU A 163 -12.08 -5.73 5.54
CA LEU A 163 -13.50 -5.42 5.71
C LEU A 163 -13.91 -5.70 7.14
N THR A 164 -14.67 -4.81 7.76
CA THR A 164 -15.09 -4.92 9.16
C THR A 164 -16.60 -4.76 9.27
N ILE A 165 -17.23 -5.62 10.04
CA ILE A 165 -18.68 -5.57 10.33
C ILE A 165 -18.97 -5.83 11.80
N GLU A 166 -20.12 -5.38 12.26
CA GLU A 166 -20.66 -5.77 13.55
C GLU A 166 -21.59 -6.99 13.39
N ALA A 167 -21.38 -8.01 14.21
CA ALA A 167 -22.23 -9.19 14.28
C ALA A 167 -22.22 -9.79 15.68
N ARG A 168 -23.34 -10.36 16.10
CA ARG A 168 -23.51 -10.94 17.45
C ARG A 168 -22.68 -12.20 17.69
N ASP A 169 -22.41 -12.96 16.63
CA ASP A 169 -21.70 -14.24 16.69
C ASP A 169 -20.99 -14.56 15.38
N SER A 170 -20.07 -15.54 15.43
CA SER A 170 -19.25 -15.93 14.29
C SER A 170 -20.06 -16.52 13.13
N LYS A 171 -21.21 -17.16 13.39
CA LYS A 171 -22.07 -17.72 12.33
C LYS A 171 -22.71 -16.62 11.51
N THR A 172 -23.25 -15.61 12.20
CA THR A 172 -23.82 -14.41 11.55
C THR A 172 -22.75 -13.63 10.79
N ALA A 173 -21.56 -13.48 11.38
CA ALA A 173 -20.42 -12.82 10.73
C ALA A 173 -20.03 -13.52 9.41
N ARG A 174 -19.87 -14.86 9.43
CA ARG A 174 -19.54 -15.63 8.22
C ARG A 174 -20.59 -15.48 7.11
N ALA A 175 -21.85 -15.55 7.46
CA ALA A 175 -22.95 -15.40 6.49
C ALA A 175 -22.95 -14.02 5.82
N ARG A 176 -22.69 -12.94 6.58
CA ARG A 176 -22.58 -11.59 6.03
C ARG A 176 -21.31 -11.43 5.17
N PHE A 177 -20.16 -11.88 5.66
CA PHE A 177 -18.88 -11.78 4.94
C PHE A 177 -18.88 -12.56 3.64
N SER A 178 -19.54 -13.73 3.55
CA SER A 178 -19.62 -14.51 2.31
C SER A 178 -20.10 -13.68 1.13
N ARG A 179 -21.10 -12.81 1.35
CA ARG A 179 -21.60 -11.91 0.30
C ARG A 179 -20.66 -10.72 0.08
N ILE A 180 -20.27 -10.03 1.16
CA ILE A 180 -19.45 -8.81 1.07
C ILE A 180 -18.09 -9.08 0.40
N VAL A 181 -17.44 -10.18 0.78
CA VAL A 181 -16.15 -10.59 0.19
C VAL A 181 -16.32 -10.95 -1.29
N MET A 182 -17.38 -11.68 -1.65
CA MET A 182 -17.64 -12.02 -3.05
C MET A 182 -17.86 -10.76 -3.90
N ASP A 183 -18.63 -9.80 -3.41
CA ASP A 183 -18.87 -8.52 -4.08
C ASP A 183 -17.53 -7.74 -4.25
N ALA A 184 -16.70 -7.67 -3.21
CA ALA A 184 -15.39 -7.03 -3.29
C ALA A 184 -14.45 -7.72 -4.31
N LEU A 185 -14.39 -9.07 -4.33
CA LEU A 185 -13.60 -9.82 -5.30
C LEU A 185 -14.08 -9.58 -6.74
N ASN A 186 -15.38 -9.45 -6.95
CA ASN A 186 -15.94 -9.12 -8.26
C ASN A 186 -15.53 -7.70 -8.71
N HIS A 187 -15.52 -6.71 -7.81
CA HIS A 187 -15.03 -5.37 -8.13
C HIS A 187 -13.55 -5.38 -8.53
N PHE A 188 -12.68 -6.10 -7.79
CA PHE A 188 -11.28 -6.26 -8.19
C PHE A 188 -11.14 -6.91 -9.57
N LYS A 189 -11.95 -7.94 -9.86
CA LYS A 189 -11.96 -8.59 -11.18
C LYS A 189 -12.36 -7.63 -12.30
N VAL A 190 -13.33 -6.74 -12.07
CA VAL A 190 -13.73 -5.70 -13.04
C VAL A 190 -12.58 -4.73 -13.30
N MET A 191 -11.86 -4.33 -12.25
CA MET A 191 -10.65 -3.49 -12.37
C MET A 191 -9.45 -4.22 -13.02
N GLY A 192 -9.56 -5.54 -13.26
CA GLY A 192 -8.47 -6.36 -13.81
C GLY A 192 -7.44 -6.83 -12.79
N ALA A 193 -7.67 -6.59 -11.50
CA ALA A 193 -6.80 -7.03 -10.42
C ALA A 193 -7.13 -8.47 -9.99
N LEU A 194 -6.10 -9.30 -9.80
CA LEU A 194 -6.26 -10.57 -9.10
C LEU A 194 -6.40 -10.29 -7.61
N ALA A 195 -7.38 -10.93 -6.98
CA ALA A 195 -7.63 -10.77 -5.56
C ALA A 195 -8.05 -12.10 -4.93
N LYS A 196 -7.62 -12.35 -3.70
CA LYS A 196 -7.97 -13.54 -2.94
C LYS A 196 -8.29 -13.20 -1.49
N GLU A 197 -9.26 -13.89 -0.93
CA GLU A 197 -9.53 -13.86 0.51
C GLU A 197 -8.40 -14.59 1.24
N LEU A 198 -7.85 -13.99 2.32
CA LEU A 198 -6.80 -14.63 3.11
C LEU A 198 -7.42 -15.63 4.11
N GLY A 199 -6.81 -16.82 4.16
CA GLY A 199 -7.00 -17.75 5.26
C GLY A 199 -6.32 -17.25 6.54
N GLY A 200 -6.68 -17.82 7.69
CA GLY A 200 -6.14 -17.37 8.97
C GLY A 200 -4.61 -17.48 9.07
N LYS A 201 -4.01 -18.55 8.53
CA LYS A 201 -2.56 -18.72 8.53
C LYS A 201 -1.87 -17.69 7.63
N GLU A 202 -2.40 -17.43 6.44
CA GLU A 202 -1.85 -16.44 5.50
C GLU A 202 -1.94 -15.02 6.11
N TRP A 203 -3.05 -14.73 6.81
CA TRP A 203 -3.21 -13.43 7.48
C TRP A 203 -2.24 -13.26 8.65
N LEU A 204 -2.03 -14.31 9.47
CA LEU A 204 -1.02 -14.31 10.53
C LEU A 204 0.40 -14.15 9.98
N GLU A 205 0.73 -14.82 8.87
CA GLU A 205 2.00 -14.66 8.18
C GLU A 205 2.22 -13.23 7.68
N MET A 206 1.20 -12.61 7.14
CA MET A 206 1.23 -11.20 6.73
C MET A 206 1.48 -10.27 7.93
N LEU A 207 0.74 -10.45 9.04
CA LEU A 207 0.91 -9.67 10.27
C LEU A 207 2.31 -9.89 10.86
N HIS A 208 2.78 -11.13 10.90
CA HIS A 208 4.14 -11.46 11.34
C HIS A 208 5.18 -10.70 10.49
N GLY A 209 5.02 -10.67 9.17
CA GLY A 209 5.92 -9.95 8.28
C GLY A 209 5.93 -8.42 8.48
N ILE A 210 4.85 -7.81 8.99
CA ILE A 210 4.81 -6.39 9.37
C ILE A 210 5.51 -6.19 10.73
N LEU A 211 5.29 -7.11 11.66
CA LEU A 211 5.81 -7.05 13.02
C LEU A 211 7.30 -7.47 13.13
N HIS A 212 7.80 -8.19 12.11
CA HIS A 212 9.20 -8.64 11.99
C HIS A 212 9.76 -8.19 10.62
N PRO A 213 10.03 -6.88 10.45
CA PRO A 213 10.44 -6.32 9.15
C PRO A 213 11.80 -6.79 8.65
N ASP A 214 12.60 -7.46 9.49
CA ASP A 214 13.87 -8.11 9.09
C ASP A 214 13.68 -9.40 8.29
N GLY A 215 12.44 -9.85 8.09
CA GLY A 215 12.14 -11.06 7.36
C GLY A 215 12.38 -12.33 8.18
N GLU A 216 12.15 -12.29 9.48
CA GLU A 216 12.15 -13.47 10.31
C GLU A 216 11.14 -14.51 9.78
N ARG A 217 11.53 -15.78 9.81
CA ARG A 217 10.72 -16.83 9.25
C ARG A 217 9.50 -17.13 10.12
N PHE A 218 8.31 -17.00 9.55
CA PHE A 218 7.07 -17.39 10.22
C PHE A 218 6.93 -18.92 10.30
N ALA A 219 6.74 -19.43 11.51
CA ALA A 219 6.47 -20.84 11.77
C ALA A 219 5.22 -20.96 12.65
N PHE A 220 4.16 -21.51 12.08
CA PHE A 220 2.89 -21.67 12.79
C PHE A 220 2.06 -22.79 12.19
N GLU A 221 1.49 -23.63 13.06
CA GLU A 221 0.46 -24.61 12.71
C GLU A 221 -0.68 -24.57 13.74
N TRP A 222 -1.92 -24.66 13.26
CA TRP A 222 -3.10 -24.64 14.12
C TRP A 222 -3.10 -25.73 15.19
N SER A 223 -2.50 -26.89 14.90
CA SER A 223 -2.35 -28.01 15.81
C SER A 223 -1.47 -27.73 17.02
N TRP A 224 -0.65 -26.69 16.96
CA TRP A 224 0.27 -26.33 18.06
C TRP A 224 -0.43 -25.58 19.21
N LEU A 225 -1.55 -24.91 18.96
CA LEU A 225 -2.22 -24.07 19.94
C LEU A 225 -2.72 -24.86 21.16
N ALA A 226 -3.45 -25.95 20.93
CA ALA A 226 -4.05 -26.73 22.02
C ALA A 226 -3.01 -27.41 22.94
N PRO A 227 -1.94 -28.04 22.42
CA PRO A 227 -0.91 -28.65 23.27
C PRO A 227 -0.01 -27.63 23.98
N SER A 228 0.28 -26.48 23.35
CA SER A 228 1.19 -25.48 23.92
C SER A 228 0.53 -24.54 24.92
N GLY A 229 -0.80 -24.38 24.84
CA GLY A 229 -1.52 -23.36 25.61
C GLY A 229 -1.24 -21.93 25.17
N LEU A 230 -0.52 -21.75 24.05
CA LEU A 230 -0.22 -20.45 23.46
C LEU A 230 -1.41 -19.91 22.65
N SER A 231 -1.49 -18.61 22.52
CA SER A 231 -2.42 -17.89 21.66
C SER A 231 -1.80 -17.65 20.26
N VAL A 232 -2.60 -17.30 19.28
CA VAL A 232 -2.08 -16.94 17.95
C VAL A 232 -1.20 -15.68 17.99
N GLN A 233 -1.43 -14.79 18.97
CA GLN A 233 -0.64 -13.59 19.18
C GLN A 233 0.81 -13.91 19.58
N ASP A 234 1.05 -15.00 20.29
CA ASP A 234 2.39 -15.43 20.71
C ASP A 234 3.29 -15.78 19.54
N PHE A 235 2.70 -16.19 18.40
CA PHE A 235 3.45 -16.55 17.19
C PHE A 235 3.75 -15.36 16.27
N ILE A 236 3.09 -14.21 16.46
CA ILE A 236 3.26 -13.05 15.60
C ILE A 236 3.78 -11.81 16.35
N ALA A 237 3.68 -11.77 17.67
CA ALA A 237 4.12 -10.60 18.42
C ALA A 237 5.64 -10.44 18.37
N PRO A 238 6.14 -9.20 18.23
CA PRO A 238 7.57 -8.94 18.34
C PRO A 238 8.04 -9.10 19.79
N SER A 239 9.33 -9.16 19.99
CA SER A 239 9.92 -9.35 21.32
C SER A 239 9.54 -8.25 22.31
N SER A 240 9.30 -7.03 21.84
CA SER A 240 8.88 -5.91 22.69
C SER A 240 8.31 -4.74 21.89
N PHE A 241 7.45 -3.97 22.55
CA PHE A 241 7.06 -2.62 22.15
C PHE A 241 7.47 -1.62 23.23
N ARG A 242 7.87 -0.41 22.83
CA ARG A 242 8.14 0.69 23.75
C ARG A 242 7.55 1.99 23.23
N PHE A 243 6.44 2.42 23.79
CA PHE A 243 5.69 3.64 23.44
C PHE A 243 5.98 4.82 24.37
N GLY A 244 7.11 4.83 25.07
CA GLY A 244 7.43 5.86 26.08
C GLY A 244 7.77 7.25 25.52
N GLU A 245 7.92 7.42 24.21
CA GLU A 245 8.24 8.71 23.58
C GLU A 245 7.01 9.29 22.86
N ALA A 246 6.85 10.62 22.90
CA ALA A 246 5.67 11.29 22.37
C ALA A 246 5.46 11.09 20.85
N ARG A 247 6.55 11.01 20.08
CA ARG A 247 6.53 11.09 18.59
C ARG A 247 7.11 9.88 17.89
N LYS A 248 7.48 8.86 18.60
CA LYS A 248 8.04 7.63 18.06
C LYS A 248 7.90 6.50 19.05
N PHE A 249 8.11 5.29 18.59
CA PHE A 249 8.17 4.09 19.41
C PHE A 249 9.26 3.14 18.89
N THR A 250 9.56 2.10 19.66
CA THR A 250 10.41 1.02 19.19
C THR A 250 9.63 -0.29 19.20
N MET A 251 9.85 -1.10 18.17
CA MET A 251 9.33 -2.43 17.99
C MET A 251 10.53 -3.37 17.82
N ALA A 252 10.77 -4.22 18.82
CA ALA A 252 12.04 -4.95 18.95
C ALA A 252 13.24 -3.98 18.84
N ASP A 253 14.08 -4.13 17.83
CA ASP A 253 15.25 -3.27 17.55
C ASP A 253 14.95 -2.14 16.54
N LYS A 254 13.72 -2.07 15.99
CA LYS A 254 13.35 -1.06 14.98
C LYS A 254 12.84 0.22 15.62
N PHE A 255 13.26 1.34 15.03
CA PHE A 255 12.72 2.67 15.32
C PHE A 255 11.54 2.94 14.39
N CYS A 256 10.40 3.27 14.99
CA CYS A 256 9.14 3.42 14.29
C CYS A 256 8.49 4.77 14.62
N ALA A 257 7.75 5.31 13.65
CA ALA A 257 6.91 6.47 13.88
C ALA A 257 5.65 6.42 13.03
N VAL A 258 4.54 6.87 13.61
CA VAL A 258 3.25 6.99 12.92
C VAL A 258 2.95 8.45 12.65
N SER A 259 2.57 8.73 11.42
CA SER A 259 2.10 10.03 10.97
C SER A 259 0.71 9.90 10.35
N PHE A 260 -0.08 10.97 10.38
CA PHE A 260 -1.33 11.05 9.62
C PHE A 260 -1.20 12.06 8.49
N LEU A 261 -1.95 11.85 7.42
CA LEU A 261 -2.01 12.78 6.29
C LEU A 261 -3.04 13.86 6.56
N GLN A 262 -2.57 15.10 6.58
CA GLN A 262 -3.42 16.30 6.57
C GLN A 262 -3.53 16.81 5.14
N ILE A 263 -4.73 16.79 4.59
CA ILE A 263 -5.04 17.23 3.24
C ILE A 263 -5.41 18.71 3.29
N SER A 264 -4.61 19.55 2.66
CA SER A 264 -4.85 21.00 2.55
C SER A 264 -5.28 21.39 1.12
N ALA A 265 -5.05 20.52 0.14
CA ALA A 265 -5.40 20.76 -1.25
C ALA A 265 -6.91 20.65 -1.49
N PRO A 266 -7.49 21.55 -2.30
CA PRO A 266 -8.87 21.41 -2.79
C PRO A 266 -8.99 20.25 -3.79
N GLU A 267 -7.97 20.02 -4.59
CA GLU A 267 -7.86 18.92 -5.55
C GLU A 267 -6.62 18.09 -5.25
N MET A 268 -6.72 16.77 -5.40
CA MET A 268 -5.64 15.83 -5.16
C MET A 268 -5.24 15.14 -6.47
N ASP A 269 -3.98 14.73 -6.54
CA ASP A 269 -3.41 13.98 -7.66
C ASP A 269 -3.27 12.50 -7.26
N ASP A 270 -3.63 11.59 -8.16
CA ASP A 270 -3.60 10.13 -7.97
C ASP A 270 -2.18 9.55 -7.86
N ARG A 271 -1.15 10.34 -8.21
CA ARG A 271 0.26 9.94 -8.13
C ARG A 271 0.85 10.02 -6.73
N MET A 272 0.22 10.74 -5.80
CA MET A 272 0.76 10.94 -4.45
C MET A 272 1.00 9.60 -3.72
N LEU A 273 0.03 8.70 -3.75
CA LEU A 273 0.15 7.41 -3.08
C LEU A 273 1.24 6.54 -3.71
N THR A 274 1.36 6.57 -5.04
CA THR A 274 2.40 5.85 -5.78
C THR A 274 3.78 6.36 -5.42
N GLU A 275 4.01 7.69 -5.46
CA GLU A 275 5.30 8.28 -5.11
C GLU A 275 5.69 8.02 -3.64
N LEU A 276 4.70 7.98 -2.74
CA LEU A 276 4.94 7.63 -1.34
C LEU A 276 5.42 6.18 -1.20
N LEU A 277 4.81 5.26 -1.93
CA LEU A 277 5.17 3.83 -1.93
C LEU A 277 6.48 3.54 -2.69
N ASP A 278 6.90 4.43 -3.57
CA ASP A 278 8.17 4.32 -4.31
C ASP A 278 9.38 4.81 -3.51
N THR A 279 9.17 5.32 -2.31
CA THR A 279 10.29 5.68 -1.42
C THR A 279 11.04 4.41 -0.99
N ASP A 280 12.39 4.46 -1.03
CA ASP A 280 13.25 3.35 -0.57
C ASP A 280 13.26 3.26 0.96
N SER A 281 12.11 2.94 1.54
CA SER A 281 11.93 2.82 2.99
C SER A 281 10.91 1.74 3.33
N GLY A 282 11.06 1.09 4.49
CA GLY A 282 10.02 0.25 5.08
C GLY A 282 8.82 1.12 5.47
N LEU A 283 7.66 0.83 4.88
CA LEU A 283 6.49 1.69 5.00
C LEU A 283 5.20 0.86 5.07
N LEU A 284 4.31 1.25 5.98
CA LEU A 284 2.94 0.78 6.02
C LEU A 284 2.01 1.98 5.88
N VAL A 285 1.26 2.04 4.79
CA VAL A 285 0.20 3.03 4.57
C VAL A 285 -1.14 2.37 4.87
N SER A 286 -1.97 3.03 5.65
CA SER A 286 -3.29 2.54 6.01
C SER A 286 -4.34 3.63 5.85
N LEU A 287 -5.36 3.34 5.05
CA LEU A 287 -6.51 4.20 4.81
C LEU A 287 -7.75 3.55 5.41
N HIS A 288 -8.27 4.10 6.49
CA HIS A 288 -9.59 3.74 6.99
C HIS A 288 -10.65 4.55 6.27
N ILE A 289 -11.60 3.88 5.68
CA ILE A 289 -12.66 4.46 4.86
C ILE A 289 -14.01 3.97 5.40
N ARG A 290 -14.85 4.87 5.86
CA ARG A 290 -16.17 4.53 6.37
C ARG A 290 -17.22 5.40 5.70
N SER A 291 -18.21 4.79 5.06
CA SER A 291 -19.33 5.51 4.46
C SER A 291 -20.17 6.17 5.55
N MET A 292 -20.69 7.38 5.27
CA MET A 292 -21.73 8.03 6.07
C MET A 292 -23.11 7.71 5.48
N ASP A 293 -24.12 7.68 6.34
CA ASP A 293 -25.51 7.69 5.86
C ASP A 293 -25.76 8.92 4.98
N GLN A 294 -26.42 8.73 3.83
CA GLN A 294 -26.60 9.80 2.84
C GLN A 294 -27.38 10.99 3.41
N ASN A 295 -28.41 10.74 4.22
CA ASN A 295 -29.21 11.80 4.83
C ASN A 295 -28.40 12.57 5.88
N GLU A 296 -27.58 11.85 6.67
CA GLU A 296 -26.70 12.45 7.66
C GLU A 296 -25.59 13.28 6.99
N ALA A 297 -25.02 12.79 5.90
CA ALA A 297 -24.04 13.51 5.09
C ALA A 297 -24.61 14.82 4.56
N ILE A 298 -25.78 14.77 3.89
CA ILE A 298 -26.48 15.96 3.37
C ILE A 298 -26.79 16.96 4.50
N LYS A 299 -27.28 16.47 5.64
CA LYS A 299 -27.59 17.32 6.81
C LYS A 299 -26.32 17.99 7.36
N THR A 300 -25.22 17.26 7.39
CA THR A 300 -23.92 17.77 7.87
C THR A 300 -23.38 18.86 6.95
N VAL A 301 -23.43 18.64 5.63
CA VAL A 301 -22.98 19.64 4.65
C VAL A 301 -23.87 20.89 4.69
N LYS A 302 -25.20 20.72 4.76
CA LYS A 302 -26.14 21.86 4.90
C LYS A 302 -25.86 22.70 6.15
N ARG A 303 -25.54 22.04 7.30
CA ARG A 303 -25.17 22.74 8.53
C ARG A 303 -23.89 23.54 8.32
N LYS A 304 -22.86 22.95 7.68
CA LYS A 304 -21.61 23.65 7.36
C LYS A 304 -21.82 24.86 6.44
N ILE A 305 -22.69 24.76 5.44
CA ILE A 305 -23.07 25.88 4.58
C ILE A 305 -23.67 27.00 5.43
N THR A 306 -24.60 26.69 6.34
CA THR A 306 -25.22 27.68 7.24
C THR A 306 -24.17 28.33 8.15
N ASP A 307 -23.22 27.58 8.70
CA ASP A 307 -22.12 28.09 9.51
C ASP A 307 -21.25 29.07 8.70
N ILE A 308 -20.89 28.74 7.46
CA ILE A 308 -20.11 29.57 6.55
C ILE A 308 -20.89 30.86 6.18
N ASP A 309 -22.19 30.75 5.88
CA ASP A 309 -23.04 31.91 5.58
C ASP A 309 -23.15 32.84 6.80
N SER A 310 -23.25 32.29 8.01
CA SER A 310 -23.19 33.08 9.26
C SER A 310 -21.85 33.82 9.41
N MET A 311 -20.72 33.12 9.16
CA MET A 311 -19.39 33.73 9.18
C MET A 311 -19.26 34.87 8.15
N LYS A 312 -19.85 34.70 6.94
CA LYS A 312 -19.88 35.77 5.92
C LYS A 312 -20.63 36.99 6.42
N ILE A 313 -21.82 36.79 7.00
CA ILE A 313 -22.62 37.89 7.56
C ILE A 313 -21.83 38.62 8.65
N ASP A 314 -21.16 37.90 9.51
CA ASP A 314 -20.37 38.53 10.59
C ASP A 314 -19.13 39.26 10.03
N ALA A 315 -18.46 38.73 9.01
CA ALA A 315 -17.38 39.39 8.31
C ALA A 315 -17.87 40.68 7.62
N GLN A 316 -19.03 40.67 6.96
CA GLN A 316 -19.65 41.82 6.34
C GLN A 316 -20.03 42.92 7.39
N LYS A 317 -20.64 42.52 8.51
CA LYS A 317 -20.93 43.44 9.61
C LYS A 317 -19.67 44.08 10.16
N LYS A 318 -18.57 43.33 10.26
CA LYS A 318 -17.28 43.86 10.71
C LYS A 318 -16.70 44.84 9.70
N ALA A 319 -16.71 44.53 8.41
CA ALA A 319 -16.25 45.41 7.34
C ALA A 319 -16.99 46.74 7.35
N VAL A 320 -18.32 46.72 7.45
CA VAL A 320 -19.15 47.96 7.56
C VAL A 320 -18.79 48.78 8.78
N ARG A 321 -18.56 48.18 9.95
CA ARG A 321 -18.14 48.91 11.17
C ARG A 321 -16.76 49.53 11.03
N GLU A 322 -15.88 48.96 10.23
CA GLU A 322 -14.54 49.47 9.94
C GLU A 322 -14.51 50.43 8.75
N GLY A 323 -15.67 50.75 8.14
CA GLY A 323 -15.81 51.73 7.04
C GLY A 323 -15.47 51.13 5.65
N PHE A 324 -15.42 49.84 5.51
CA PHE A 324 -15.23 49.13 4.24
C PHE A 324 -16.57 48.77 3.58
N ASP A 325 -16.52 48.50 2.26
CA ASP A 325 -17.69 48.09 1.50
C ASP A 325 -18.22 46.72 1.95
N MET A 326 -19.55 46.54 1.95
CA MET A 326 -20.23 45.30 2.29
C MET A 326 -19.85 44.12 1.38
N ASP A 327 -19.38 44.42 0.17
CA ASP A 327 -18.99 43.38 -0.82
C ASP A 327 -17.61 42.77 -0.57
N ILE A 328 -16.84 43.32 0.39
CA ILE A 328 -15.54 42.76 0.78
C ILE A 328 -15.74 41.58 1.70
N ILE A 329 -15.89 40.40 1.08
CA ILE A 329 -15.91 39.13 1.78
C ILE A 329 -14.48 38.53 1.71
N PRO A 330 -13.93 38.01 2.82
CA PRO A 330 -12.68 37.25 2.76
C PRO A 330 -12.75 36.16 1.69
N THR A 331 -11.77 36.14 0.78
CA THR A 331 -11.73 35.26 -0.40
C THR A 331 -11.90 33.80 0.00
N ASP A 332 -11.32 33.40 1.13
CA ASP A 332 -11.40 32.06 1.68
C ASP A 332 -12.83 31.62 2.00
N LEU A 333 -13.64 32.55 2.62
CA LEU A 333 -15.05 32.24 2.93
C LEU A 333 -15.92 32.12 1.68
N ALA A 334 -15.60 32.87 0.62
CA ALA A 334 -16.31 32.77 -0.66
C ALA A 334 -16.00 31.41 -1.33
N THR A 335 -14.74 31.01 -1.33
CA THR A 335 -14.29 29.75 -1.88
C THR A 335 -14.91 28.56 -1.13
N TYR A 336 -14.80 28.53 0.20
CA TYR A 336 -15.39 27.46 1.02
C TYR A 336 -16.90 27.31 0.85
N ALA A 337 -17.62 28.43 0.68
CA ALA A 337 -19.06 28.39 0.41
C ALA A 337 -19.38 27.78 -0.97
N GLY A 338 -18.57 28.10 -1.98
CA GLY A 338 -18.68 27.52 -3.31
C GLY A 338 -18.44 26.00 -3.28
N GLU A 339 -17.34 25.57 -2.67
CA GLU A 339 -16.99 24.16 -2.50
C GLU A 339 -18.08 23.36 -1.75
N ALA A 340 -18.55 23.88 -0.61
CA ALA A 340 -19.61 23.23 0.16
C ALA A 340 -20.90 23.07 -0.62
N LYS A 341 -21.28 24.06 -1.45
CA LYS A 341 -22.46 23.98 -2.34
C LYS A 341 -22.24 22.98 -3.48
N ASN A 342 -21.04 22.87 -4.03
CA ASN A 342 -20.70 21.87 -5.04
C ASN A 342 -20.80 20.45 -4.45
N ILE A 343 -20.19 20.22 -3.28
CA ILE A 343 -20.32 18.93 -2.55
C ILE A 343 -21.79 18.59 -2.31
N LEU A 344 -22.61 19.54 -1.88
CA LEU A 344 -24.05 19.29 -1.68
C LEU A 344 -24.75 18.89 -2.97
N ARG A 345 -24.44 19.53 -4.08
CA ARG A 345 -24.99 19.22 -5.39
C ARG A 345 -24.60 17.81 -5.84
N ASP A 346 -23.30 17.46 -5.68
CA ASP A 346 -22.77 16.16 -6.06
C ASP A 346 -23.41 15.03 -5.23
N LEU A 347 -23.58 15.24 -3.91
CA LEU A 347 -24.29 14.30 -3.05
C LEU A 347 -25.80 14.13 -3.40
N GLN A 348 -26.43 15.14 -4.01
CA GLN A 348 -27.84 15.09 -4.34
C GLN A 348 -28.15 14.63 -5.77
N SER A 349 -27.23 14.88 -6.71
CA SER A 349 -27.47 14.71 -8.15
C SER A 349 -26.56 13.70 -8.84
N ARG A 350 -25.48 13.27 -8.19
CA ARG A 350 -24.51 12.29 -8.72
C ARG A 350 -24.48 11.05 -7.83
N ASN A 351 -23.87 9.99 -8.33
CA ASN A 351 -23.64 8.77 -7.54
C ASN A 351 -22.46 8.95 -6.55
N GLU A 352 -22.42 10.14 -5.88
CA GLU A 352 -21.42 10.48 -4.87
C GLU A 352 -21.96 10.22 -3.47
N ARG A 353 -21.13 9.63 -2.62
CA ARG A 353 -21.37 9.44 -1.19
C ARG A 353 -20.34 10.21 -0.40
N MET A 354 -20.59 10.40 0.89
CA MET A 354 -19.61 10.96 1.81
C MET A 354 -18.96 9.84 2.64
N PHE A 355 -17.65 9.91 2.73
CA PHE A 355 -16.83 9.02 3.53
C PHE A 355 -16.05 9.79 4.58
N LEU A 356 -15.87 9.17 5.74
CA LEU A 356 -14.89 9.59 6.74
C LEU A 356 -13.61 8.78 6.52
N MET A 357 -12.51 9.48 6.26
CA MET A 357 -11.22 8.85 6.00
C MET A 357 -10.18 9.23 7.03
N THR A 358 -9.45 8.23 7.54
CA THR A 358 -8.20 8.38 8.29
C THR A 358 -7.07 7.80 7.47
N PHE A 359 -6.04 8.59 7.17
CA PHE A 359 -4.87 8.15 6.41
C PHE A 359 -3.65 8.15 7.34
N LEU A 360 -3.07 6.98 7.58
CA LEU A 360 -1.92 6.77 8.45
C LEU A 360 -0.72 6.26 7.66
N VAL A 361 0.46 6.67 8.08
CA VAL A 361 1.75 6.22 7.54
C VAL A 361 2.63 5.80 8.70
N VAL A 362 3.09 4.55 8.69
CA VAL A 362 4.07 4.03 9.64
C VAL A 362 5.39 3.84 8.92
N ASN A 363 6.44 4.45 9.43
CA ASN A 363 7.82 4.23 8.96
C ASN A 363 8.56 3.31 9.91
N PHE A 364 9.33 2.38 9.34
CA PHE A 364 10.19 1.43 10.06
C PHE A 364 11.65 1.62 9.63
N ALA A 365 12.57 1.69 10.57
CA ALA A 365 13.99 1.86 10.25
C ALA A 365 14.91 1.21 11.29
N ASP A 366 16.10 0.81 10.85
CA ASP A 366 17.13 0.17 11.68
C ASP A 366 17.83 1.17 12.63
N SER A 367 17.69 2.46 12.38
CA SER A 367 18.27 3.50 13.21
C SER A 367 17.37 4.73 13.28
N LYS A 368 17.51 5.48 14.39
CA LYS A 368 16.79 6.74 14.60
C LYS A 368 17.05 7.73 13.47
N GLN A 369 18.30 7.86 13.02
CA GLN A 369 18.68 8.79 11.95
C GLN A 369 18.00 8.42 10.62
N LYS A 370 17.99 7.13 10.27
CA LYS A 370 17.31 6.64 9.08
C LYS A 370 15.81 6.89 9.15
N MET A 371 15.17 6.61 10.30
CA MET A 371 13.75 6.90 10.51
C MET A 371 13.43 8.38 10.28
N GLU A 372 14.22 9.31 10.85
CA GLU A 372 14.02 10.74 10.64
C GLU A 372 14.19 11.14 9.17
N ASN A 373 15.17 10.59 8.47
CA ASN A 373 15.37 10.82 7.04
C ASN A 373 14.21 10.29 6.20
N ASP A 374 13.70 9.09 6.51
CA ASP A 374 12.58 8.49 5.80
C ASP A 374 11.27 9.28 6.04
N LEU A 375 11.05 9.78 7.25
CA LEU A 375 9.95 10.68 7.56
C LEU A 375 10.02 12.00 6.78
N LEU A 376 11.22 12.59 6.65
CA LEU A 376 11.41 13.80 5.87
C LEU A 376 11.13 13.57 4.37
N ARG A 377 11.57 12.41 3.83
CA ARG A 377 11.27 12.04 2.44
C ARG A 377 9.76 11.89 2.22
N ALA A 378 9.08 11.13 3.09
CA ALA A 378 7.64 10.94 3.00
C ALA A 378 6.89 12.29 3.14
N ALA A 379 7.31 13.17 4.04
CA ALA A 379 6.75 14.50 4.19
C ALA A 379 6.98 15.38 2.94
N SER A 380 8.14 15.28 2.30
CA SER A 380 8.44 16.02 1.05
C SER A 380 7.54 15.55 -0.10
N VAL A 381 7.26 14.25 -0.20
CA VAL A 381 6.28 13.72 -1.17
C VAL A 381 4.90 14.32 -0.91
N ALA A 382 4.41 14.29 0.34
CA ALA A 382 3.11 14.86 0.67
C ALA A 382 3.04 16.35 0.35
N GLN A 383 4.09 17.13 0.65
CA GLN A 383 4.15 18.56 0.37
C GLN A 383 4.07 18.89 -1.13
N LYS A 384 4.65 18.06 -1.99
CA LYS A 384 4.54 18.21 -3.44
C LYS A 384 3.08 18.23 -3.93
N TYR A 385 2.20 17.54 -3.21
CA TYR A 385 0.77 17.43 -3.49
C TYR A 385 -0.10 18.28 -2.55
N ASN A 386 0.45 19.36 -1.98
CA ASN A 386 -0.23 20.25 -1.04
C ASN A 386 -0.87 19.53 0.15
N CYS A 387 -0.24 18.44 0.58
CA CYS A 387 -0.59 17.70 1.79
C CYS A 387 0.54 17.80 2.82
N SER A 388 0.27 17.45 4.06
CA SER A 388 1.26 17.42 5.12
C SER A 388 1.18 16.09 5.87
N LEU A 389 2.32 15.40 6.04
CA LEU A 389 2.42 14.28 6.97
C LEU A 389 2.80 14.82 8.36
N VAL A 390 1.86 14.70 9.29
CA VAL A 390 2.00 15.19 10.66
C VAL A 390 2.15 13.99 11.58
N ARG A 391 3.21 13.96 12.39
CA ARG A 391 3.40 12.88 13.38
C ARG A 391 2.29 12.92 14.43
N LEU A 392 1.84 11.76 14.84
CA LEU A 392 0.94 11.64 15.96
C LEU A 392 1.70 11.92 17.27
N ASP A 393 1.28 12.92 18.01
CA ASP A 393 1.83 13.26 19.31
C ASP A 393 1.07 12.51 20.41
N PHE A 394 1.77 11.72 21.22
CA PHE A 394 1.22 10.90 22.31
C PHE A 394 0.18 9.85 21.91
N GLN A 395 0.05 9.56 20.63
CA GLN A 395 -0.89 8.58 20.06
C GLN A 395 -0.16 7.55 19.15
N GLN A 396 1.11 7.29 19.42
CA GLN A 396 1.91 6.39 18.59
C GLN A 396 1.41 4.94 18.66
N GLU A 397 0.99 4.47 19.82
CA GLU A 397 0.39 3.15 20.02
C GLU A 397 -0.95 3.03 19.29
N ASP A 398 -1.88 3.95 19.55
CA ASP A 398 -3.19 3.95 18.88
C ASP A 398 -3.06 4.09 17.36
N GLY A 399 -2.09 4.89 16.90
CA GLY A 399 -1.77 5.04 15.49
C GLY A 399 -1.24 3.76 14.88
N PHE A 400 -0.30 3.10 15.53
CA PHE A 400 0.27 1.83 15.06
C PHE A 400 -0.78 0.71 15.03
N VAL A 401 -1.52 0.55 16.10
CA VAL A 401 -2.62 -0.41 16.19
C VAL A 401 -3.66 -0.18 15.08
N SER A 402 -3.98 1.09 14.81
CA SER A 402 -4.89 1.46 13.71
C SER A 402 -4.30 1.21 12.32
N ALA A 403 -2.98 1.27 12.18
CA ALA A 403 -2.34 1.02 10.90
C ALA A 403 -2.28 -0.47 10.54
N LEU A 404 -2.29 -1.37 11.52
CA LEU A 404 -2.28 -2.82 11.26
C LEU A 404 -3.53 -3.23 10.43
N PRO A 405 -3.39 -4.08 9.39
CA PRO A 405 -4.49 -4.48 8.52
C PRO A 405 -5.45 -5.46 9.21
N LEU A 406 -6.13 -4.95 10.24
CA LEU A 406 -7.11 -5.68 11.07
C LEU A 406 -8.50 -5.03 11.05
N GLY A 407 -8.62 -3.79 10.53
CA GLY A 407 -9.88 -3.06 10.47
C GLY A 407 -10.21 -2.26 11.75
N VAL A 408 -9.25 -2.10 12.66
CA VAL A 408 -9.41 -1.31 13.89
C VAL A 408 -8.92 0.11 13.67
N ASN A 409 -9.74 1.13 13.99
CA ASN A 409 -9.31 2.52 13.97
C ASN A 409 -9.54 3.16 15.34
N ARG A 410 -8.46 3.47 16.06
CA ARG A 410 -8.48 4.19 17.34
C ARG A 410 -8.25 5.70 17.16
N ILE A 411 -7.83 6.12 15.97
CA ILE A 411 -7.53 7.52 15.66
C ILE A 411 -8.80 8.26 15.26
N LYS A 412 -9.09 9.36 15.96
CA LYS A 412 -10.27 10.19 15.72
C LYS A 412 -10.07 11.27 14.66
N ILE A 413 -8.86 11.43 14.14
CA ILE A 413 -8.55 12.38 13.08
C ILE A 413 -9.13 11.83 11.78
N GLN A 414 -10.23 12.42 11.32
CA GLN A 414 -10.96 11.99 10.14
C GLN A 414 -11.22 13.16 9.21
N ARG A 415 -11.11 12.93 7.91
CA ARG A 415 -11.49 13.89 6.87
C ARG A 415 -12.74 13.39 6.15
N GLY A 416 -13.74 14.26 6.02
CA GLY A 416 -14.90 14.00 5.17
C GLY A 416 -14.52 14.21 3.70
N LEU A 417 -14.71 13.21 2.86
CA LEU A 417 -14.39 13.23 1.42
C LEU A 417 -15.55 12.59 0.63
N THR A 418 -15.74 13.05 -0.60
CA THR A 418 -16.69 12.41 -1.54
C THR A 418 -16.09 11.13 -2.12
N THR A 419 -16.90 10.31 -2.79
CA THR A 419 -16.45 9.07 -3.43
C THR A 419 -15.26 9.30 -4.34
N SER A 420 -15.37 10.26 -5.25
CA SER A 420 -14.31 10.60 -6.20
C SER A 420 -13.03 11.06 -5.49
N ALA A 421 -13.16 11.86 -4.42
CA ALA A 421 -12.03 12.33 -3.64
C ALA A 421 -11.32 11.21 -2.86
N VAL A 422 -12.03 10.19 -2.38
CA VAL A 422 -11.42 8.99 -1.79
C VAL A 422 -10.76 8.13 -2.86
N ALA A 423 -11.39 7.99 -4.02
CA ALA A 423 -10.89 7.17 -5.12
C ALA A 423 -9.59 7.73 -5.76
N VAL A 424 -9.26 9.02 -5.55
CA VAL A 424 -7.96 9.58 -5.96
C VAL A 424 -6.78 8.84 -5.33
N PHE A 425 -6.96 8.26 -4.14
CA PHE A 425 -5.95 7.38 -3.54
C PHE A 425 -5.96 6.01 -4.21
N VAL A 426 -5.73 5.99 -5.53
CA VAL A 426 -5.69 4.77 -6.34
C VAL A 426 -4.62 3.84 -5.80
N PRO A 427 -4.99 2.61 -5.36
CA PRO A 427 -4.01 1.70 -4.76
C PRO A 427 -3.15 0.98 -5.80
N PHE A 428 -3.36 1.25 -7.07
CA PHE A 428 -2.64 0.63 -8.16
C PHE A 428 -1.47 1.51 -8.60
N THR A 429 -0.30 0.91 -8.70
CA THR A 429 0.93 1.60 -9.07
C THR A 429 1.48 1.05 -10.39
N THR A 430 2.50 0.23 -10.31
CA THR A 430 3.12 -0.46 -11.44
C THR A 430 3.09 -1.94 -11.14
N GLN A 431 2.62 -2.74 -12.08
CA GLN A 431 2.58 -4.18 -11.91
C GLN A 431 4.01 -4.73 -11.71
N GLU A 432 4.23 -5.36 -10.57
CA GLU A 432 5.44 -6.11 -10.29
C GLU A 432 5.22 -7.58 -10.65
N ILE A 433 6.09 -8.11 -11.49
CA ILE A 433 6.02 -9.51 -11.89
C ILE A 433 7.22 -10.24 -11.28
N PHE A 434 6.99 -10.93 -10.17
CA PHE A 434 7.99 -11.70 -9.47
C PHE A 434 7.45 -13.08 -9.10
N HIS A 435 7.42 -13.96 -10.10
CA HIS A 435 7.04 -15.35 -9.90
C HIS A 435 8.23 -16.15 -9.36
N GLY A 436 7.97 -17.17 -8.56
CA GLY A 436 8.97 -18.18 -8.15
C GLY A 436 8.93 -19.40 -9.04
N GLY A 437 9.86 -20.34 -8.83
CA GLY A 437 9.93 -21.60 -9.53
C GLY A 437 10.54 -21.47 -10.93
N GLU A 438 9.81 -21.89 -11.98
CA GLU A 438 10.27 -21.89 -13.36
C GLU A 438 10.23 -20.52 -14.05
N ALA A 439 10.22 -19.43 -13.29
CA ALA A 439 10.16 -18.08 -13.82
C ALA A 439 11.44 -17.68 -14.57
N LEU A 440 11.27 -16.99 -15.68
CA LEU A 440 12.35 -16.50 -16.52
C LEU A 440 12.65 -15.03 -16.20
N TYR A 441 13.91 -14.66 -16.25
CA TYR A 441 14.35 -13.27 -16.09
C TYR A 441 14.17 -12.48 -17.38
N TYR A 442 13.39 -11.41 -17.34
CA TYR A 442 13.15 -10.52 -18.47
C TYR A 442 13.94 -9.23 -18.42
N GLY A 443 14.22 -8.70 -17.25
CA GLY A 443 14.96 -7.44 -17.08
C GLY A 443 14.69 -6.82 -15.72
N LEU A 444 14.98 -5.53 -15.62
CA LEU A 444 14.59 -4.69 -14.47
C LEU A 444 13.39 -3.85 -14.88
N ASN A 445 12.44 -3.69 -13.97
CA ASN A 445 11.31 -2.79 -14.15
C ASN A 445 11.84 -1.34 -14.24
N ALA A 446 11.48 -0.63 -15.29
CA ALA A 446 12.00 0.71 -15.55
C ALA A 446 11.56 1.75 -14.51
N THR A 447 10.44 1.51 -13.82
CA THR A 447 9.88 2.41 -12.82
C THR A 447 10.40 2.07 -11.42
N SER A 448 10.25 0.82 -10.98
CA SER A 448 10.63 0.40 -9.62
C SER A 448 12.10 -0.05 -9.50
N GLY A 449 12.75 -0.41 -10.62
CA GLY A 449 14.07 -1.02 -10.61
C GLY A 449 14.10 -2.48 -10.13
N ASN A 450 12.96 -3.08 -9.82
CA ASN A 450 12.87 -4.47 -9.39
C ASN A 450 13.06 -5.46 -10.54
N MET A 451 13.53 -6.67 -10.24
CA MET A 451 13.67 -7.72 -11.24
C MET A 451 12.30 -8.20 -11.73
N ILE A 452 12.16 -8.33 -13.05
CA ILE A 452 11.00 -8.96 -13.67
C ILE A 452 11.32 -10.45 -13.86
N LEU A 453 10.67 -11.28 -13.06
CA LEU A 453 10.72 -12.74 -13.14
C LEU A 453 9.32 -13.25 -13.47
N ALA A 454 9.11 -13.71 -14.71
CA ALA A 454 7.80 -14.14 -15.15
C ALA A 454 7.81 -15.63 -15.53
N ASP A 455 6.91 -16.39 -14.94
CA ASP A 455 6.55 -17.73 -15.38
C ASP A 455 5.41 -17.62 -16.40
N ARG A 456 5.70 -17.84 -17.66
CA ARG A 456 4.71 -17.74 -18.75
C ARG A 456 3.54 -18.69 -18.58
N LYS A 457 3.75 -19.85 -17.96
CA LYS A 457 2.70 -20.86 -17.73
C LYS A 457 1.62 -20.36 -16.77
N LYS A 458 1.96 -19.38 -15.92
CA LYS A 458 1.02 -18.72 -14.99
C LYS A 458 0.26 -17.55 -15.61
N LEU A 459 0.67 -17.09 -16.80
CA LEU A 459 -0.03 -16.02 -17.49
C LEU A 459 -1.29 -16.56 -18.18
N LYS A 460 -2.31 -15.72 -18.28
CA LYS A 460 -3.58 -16.04 -18.96
C LYS A 460 -3.35 -16.47 -20.42
N THR A 461 -2.38 -15.86 -21.09
CA THR A 461 -1.95 -16.20 -22.45
C THR A 461 -0.42 -16.22 -22.48
N PRO A 462 0.22 -17.39 -22.70
CA PRO A 462 1.67 -17.55 -22.62
C PRO A 462 2.41 -17.05 -23.88
N ASN A 463 1.68 -16.59 -24.89
CA ASN A 463 2.27 -16.11 -26.13
C ASN A 463 3.08 -14.82 -25.91
N GLY A 464 4.19 -14.68 -26.64
CA GLY A 464 5.05 -13.51 -26.57
C GLY A 464 5.51 -13.06 -27.95
N MET A 465 5.79 -11.77 -28.08
CA MET A 465 6.33 -11.16 -29.29
C MET A 465 7.53 -10.29 -28.93
N ILE A 466 8.64 -10.45 -29.69
CA ILE A 466 9.84 -9.62 -29.53
C ILE A 466 9.94 -8.71 -30.74
N LEU A 467 9.73 -7.41 -30.52
CA LEU A 467 9.77 -6.37 -31.55
C LEU A 467 10.99 -5.47 -31.35
N GLY A 468 11.57 -5.01 -32.45
CA GLY A 468 12.68 -4.06 -32.41
C GLY A 468 13.22 -3.79 -33.80
N THR A 469 13.91 -2.67 -33.98
CA THR A 469 14.63 -2.33 -35.21
C THR A 469 15.83 -3.26 -35.44
N PRO A 470 16.36 -3.35 -36.65
CA PRO A 470 17.60 -4.07 -36.93
C PRO A 470 18.72 -3.58 -36.01
N GLY A 471 19.52 -4.50 -35.45
CA GLY A 471 20.59 -4.18 -34.51
C GLY A 471 20.18 -3.92 -33.04
N SER A 472 18.87 -3.91 -32.73
CA SER A 472 18.37 -3.64 -31.35
C SER A 472 18.58 -4.80 -30.36
N GLY A 473 19.08 -5.96 -30.81
CA GLY A 473 19.33 -7.12 -29.94
C GLY A 473 18.16 -8.12 -29.84
N LYS A 474 17.19 -8.11 -30.78
CA LYS A 474 16.05 -9.05 -30.80
C LYS A 474 16.50 -10.51 -30.69
N SER A 475 17.36 -10.96 -31.62
CA SER A 475 17.86 -12.35 -31.66
C SER A 475 18.65 -12.71 -30.40
N PHE A 476 19.39 -11.75 -29.82
CA PHE A 476 20.08 -11.96 -28.55
C PHE A 476 19.09 -12.15 -27.39
N SER A 477 18.04 -11.33 -27.33
CA SER A 477 16.99 -11.45 -26.30
C SER A 477 16.24 -12.79 -26.43
N ALA A 478 15.93 -13.24 -27.65
CA ALA A 478 15.32 -14.53 -27.90
C ALA A 478 16.25 -15.70 -27.46
N LYS A 479 17.53 -15.64 -27.84
CA LYS A 479 18.54 -16.65 -27.42
C LYS A 479 18.67 -16.70 -25.89
N ARG A 480 18.67 -15.56 -25.20
CA ARG A 480 18.68 -15.52 -23.74
C ARG A 480 17.44 -16.17 -23.13
N SER A 481 16.26 -15.94 -23.70
CA SER A 481 15.03 -16.57 -23.24
C SER A 481 15.07 -18.08 -23.43
N ILE A 482 15.58 -18.58 -24.58
CA ILE A 482 15.75 -20.01 -24.87
C ILE A 482 16.70 -20.65 -23.85
N VAL A 483 17.86 -20.01 -23.58
CA VAL A 483 18.79 -20.50 -22.56
C VAL A 483 18.14 -20.52 -21.18
N GLY A 484 17.38 -19.50 -20.83
CA GLY A 484 16.64 -19.45 -19.55
C GLY A 484 15.64 -20.60 -19.40
N VAL A 485 14.87 -20.92 -20.45
CA VAL A 485 13.95 -22.07 -20.48
C VAL A 485 14.72 -23.37 -20.32
N PHE A 486 15.79 -23.56 -21.11
CA PHE A 486 16.60 -24.78 -21.09
C PHE A 486 17.22 -25.06 -19.72
N LEU A 487 17.73 -24.03 -19.04
CA LEU A 487 18.41 -24.21 -17.76
C LEU A 487 17.44 -24.38 -16.59
N ASN A 488 16.25 -23.75 -16.65
CA ASN A 488 15.34 -23.61 -15.52
C ASN A 488 14.12 -24.55 -15.59
N THR A 489 13.81 -25.09 -16.77
CA THR A 489 12.62 -25.94 -16.95
C THR A 489 12.99 -27.30 -17.57
N LYS A 490 12.03 -28.19 -17.64
CA LYS A 490 12.12 -29.46 -18.37
C LYS A 490 11.32 -29.46 -19.68
N ASP A 491 11.00 -28.25 -20.18
CA ASP A 491 10.18 -28.10 -21.37
C ASP A 491 10.99 -28.39 -22.63
N ASP A 492 10.35 -29.02 -23.62
CA ASP A 492 10.88 -29.14 -24.96
C ASP A 492 10.89 -27.80 -25.69
N ILE A 493 11.97 -27.52 -26.41
CA ILE A 493 12.15 -26.25 -27.14
C ILE A 493 12.20 -26.53 -28.62
N LEU A 494 11.22 -26.06 -29.38
CA LEU A 494 11.16 -26.16 -30.83
C LEU A 494 11.42 -24.79 -31.44
N ILE A 495 12.42 -24.70 -32.34
CA ILE A 495 12.82 -23.46 -32.99
C ILE A 495 12.62 -23.61 -34.51
N CYS A 496 11.79 -22.75 -35.10
CA CYS A 496 11.72 -22.58 -36.55
C CYS A 496 12.57 -21.36 -36.95
N ASP A 497 13.69 -21.60 -37.62
CA ASP A 497 14.72 -20.60 -37.86
C ASP A 497 15.04 -20.53 -39.38
N PRO A 498 14.36 -19.66 -40.14
CA PRO A 498 14.60 -19.53 -41.58
C PRO A 498 15.96 -18.89 -41.93
N GLU A 499 16.60 -18.18 -41.01
CA GLU A 499 17.87 -17.46 -41.22
C GLU A 499 19.09 -18.22 -40.69
N ALA A 500 18.90 -19.36 -40.05
CA ALA A 500 19.94 -20.21 -39.46
C ALA A 500 20.81 -19.51 -38.38
N GLU A 501 20.24 -18.55 -37.66
CA GLU A 501 20.93 -17.81 -36.57
C GLU A 501 21.09 -18.61 -35.28
N TYR A 502 20.25 -19.64 -35.04
CA TYR A 502 20.20 -20.38 -33.79
C TYR A 502 21.04 -21.66 -33.80
N PHE A 503 21.58 -22.07 -34.96
CA PHE A 503 22.40 -23.26 -35.09
C PHE A 503 23.53 -23.35 -34.05
N PRO A 504 24.36 -22.31 -33.81
CA PRO A 504 25.45 -22.41 -32.84
C PRO A 504 24.95 -22.59 -31.41
N LEU A 505 23.80 -22.01 -31.05
CA LEU A 505 23.19 -22.16 -29.74
C LEU A 505 22.68 -23.57 -29.52
N VAL A 506 21.88 -24.08 -30.49
CA VAL A 506 21.28 -25.41 -30.43
C VAL A 506 22.36 -26.49 -30.35
N SER A 507 23.43 -26.35 -31.15
CA SER A 507 24.55 -27.30 -31.13
C SER A 507 25.30 -27.30 -29.79
N ARG A 508 25.45 -26.14 -29.13
CA ARG A 508 26.10 -26.04 -27.79
C ARG A 508 25.24 -26.61 -26.68
N LEU A 509 23.92 -26.59 -26.84
CA LEU A 509 22.98 -27.19 -25.91
C LEU A 509 22.65 -28.66 -26.26
N GLU A 510 23.44 -29.26 -27.19
CA GLU A 510 23.30 -30.67 -27.65
C GLU A 510 21.93 -30.98 -28.26
N GLY A 511 21.27 -29.96 -28.79
CA GLY A 511 19.99 -30.11 -29.48
C GLY A 511 20.15 -30.66 -30.91
N GLN A 512 19.08 -31.23 -31.43
CA GLN A 512 19.02 -31.74 -32.80
C GLN A 512 18.70 -30.59 -33.77
N VAL A 513 19.46 -30.51 -34.85
CA VAL A 513 19.21 -29.54 -35.93
C VAL A 513 18.78 -30.30 -37.19
N ILE A 514 17.58 -29.96 -37.69
CA ILE A 514 17.02 -30.52 -38.90
C ILE A 514 17.03 -29.42 -39.99
N LYS A 515 17.77 -29.63 -41.06
CA LYS A 515 17.84 -28.65 -42.13
C LYS A 515 16.87 -29.03 -43.25
N ILE A 516 15.87 -28.20 -43.48
CA ILE A 516 14.90 -28.37 -44.57
C ILE A 516 15.26 -27.43 -45.71
N SER A 517 15.64 -27.97 -46.85
CA SER A 517 15.95 -27.25 -48.08
C SER A 517 15.70 -28.11 -49.30
N PRO A 518 15.63 -27.57 -50.52
CA PRO A 518 15.45 -28.36 -51.75
C PRO A 518 16.51 -29.43 -51.96
N THR A 519 17.68 -29.29 -51.35
CA THR A 519 18.82 -30.24 -51.45
C THR A 519 19.06 -31.01 -50.18
N SER A 520 18.19 -30.91 -49.17
CA SER A 520 18.34 -31.61 -47.89
C SER A 520 18.01 -33.09 -48.04
N THR A 521 18.77 -33.92 -47.29
CA THR A 521 18.49 -35.34 -47.11
C THR A 521 17.70 -35.64 -45.84
N GLN A 522 17.33 -34.57 -45.08
CA GLN A 522 16.56 -34.70 -43.84
C GLN A 522 15.09 -34.39 -44.13
N TYR A 523 14.22 -35.16 -43.56
CA TYR A 523 12.78 -35.07 -43.70
C TYR A 523 12.10 -35.01 -42.35
N VAL A 524 11.04 -34.20 -42.24
CA VAL A 524 10.15 -34.21 -41.09
C VAL A 524 8.95 -35.07 -41.42
N ASN A 525 8.70 -36.09 -40.62
CA ASN A 525 7.46 -36.84 -40.75
C ASN A 525 6.33 -36.04 -40.10
N PRO A 526 5.31 -35.59 -40.82
CA PRO A 526 4.22 -34.79 -40.29
C PRO A 526 3.14 -35.62 -39.57
N MET A 527 3.27 -36.95 -39.48
CA MET A 527 2.31 -37.86 -38.81
C MET A 527 2.83 -38.40 -37.51
#